data_040b08fc3d376087c57e9557a295177b
#
_entry.id   040b08fc3d376087c57e9557a295177b
#
_cell.length_a   1.000
_cell.length_b   1.000
_cell.length_c   1.000
_cell.angle_alpha   90.00
_cell.angle_beta   90.00
_cell.angle_gamma   90.00
#
_symmetry.space_group_name_H-M   'P 1'
#
loop_
_entity.id
_entity.type
_entity.pdbx_description
1 polymer ?
#
loop_
_entity_poly.entity_id
_entity_poly.type
_entity_poly.pdbx_seq_one_letter_code
_entity_poly.pdbx_strand_id
1 'polypeptide(L)'
;TFLDLHHQMEVMEIIETLRDESDVTVVVVLHDLEQAARLADRVVALKDGEIRARGPPEEVVTEELLAEVFRVDAEVVATDRGPRVTPIRARHEE
;
A
#
# COMPACT_ATOMS: atom_id res chain seq x y z
N THR A 1 6.57 18.85 -8.03
CA THR A 1 6.33 18.19 -9.30
C THR A 1 5.73 16.82 -9.10
N PHE A 2 4.72 16.54 -9.85
CA PHE A 2 4.03 15.25 -9.73
C PHE A 2 4.38 14.38 -10.91
N LEU A 3 4.55 13.09 -10.62
CA LEU A 3 4.58 12.10 -11.67
C LEU A 3 3.14 11.89 -12.12
N ASP A 4 2.90 11.95 -13.41
CA ASP A 4 1.58 11.63 -13.90
C ASP A 4 1.35 10.11 -13.87
N LEU A 5 0.13 9.70 -14.16
CA LEU A 5 -0.24 8.31 -14.05
C LEU A 5 0.62 7.41 -14.95
N HIS A 6 0.95 7.90 -16.13
CA HIS A 6 1.79 7.13 -17.07
C HIS A 6 3.15 6.82 -16.47
N HIS A 7 3.81 7.83 -15.90
CA HIS A 7 5.14 7.63 -15.32
C HIS A 7 5.09 6.76 -14.08
N GLN A 8 4.03 6.88 -13.29
CA GLN A 8 3.85 6.02 -12.11
C GLN A 8 3.74 4.56 -12.53
N MET A 9 2.98 4.29 -13.58
CA MET A 9 2.83 2.92 -14.06
C MET A 9 4.13 2.38 -14.62
N GLU A 10 4.91 3.21 -15.31
CA GLU A 10 6.22 2.79 -15.81
C GLU A 10 7.15 2.39 -14.67
N VAL A 11 7.18 3.19 -13.62
CA VAL A 11 8.02 2.88 -12.46
C VAL A 11 7.59 1.57 -11.81
N MET A 12 6.28 1.37 -11.66
CA MET A 12 5.77 0.12 -11.10
C MET A 12 6.14 -1.09 -11.94
N GLU A 13 6.10 -0.94 -13.26
CA GLU A 13 6.49 -2.04 -14.17
C GLU A 13 7.96 -2.37 -14.04
N ILE A 14 8.81 -1.37 -13.89
CA ILE A 14 10.23 -1.59 -13.68
C ILE A 14 10.47 -2.36 -12.38
N ILE A 15 9.78 -1.96 -11.32
CA ILE A 15 9.92 -2.62 -10.02
C ILE A 15 9.46 -4.08 -10.10
N GLU A 16 8.34 -4.32 -10.77
CA GLU A 16 7.84 -5.69 -10.96
C GLU A 16 8.84 -6.55 -11.72
N THR A 17 9.44 -5.99 -12.75
CA THR A 17 10.45 -6.70 -13.53
C THR A 17 11.66 -7.05 -12.69
N LEU A 18 12.15 -6.10 -11.90
CA LEU A 18 13.28 -6.35 -11.01
C LEU A 18 12.97 -7.44 -9.99
N ARG A 19 11.76 -7.39 -9.42
CA ARG A 19 11.35 -8.39 -8.44
C ARG A 19 11.28 -9.80 -9.06
N ASP A 20 10.69 -9.89 -10.25
CA ASP A 20 10.39 -11.19 -10.85
C ASP A 20 11.58 -11.82 -11.57
N GLU A 21 12.51 -10.99 -12.09
CA GLU A 21 13.58 -11.48 -12.94
C GLU A 21 14.96 -11.41 -12.31
N SER A 22 15.06 -10.89 -11.09
CA SER A 22 16.34 -10.73 -10.40
C SER A 22 16.25 -11.27 -8.99
N ASP A 23 17.41 -11.67 -8.45
CA ASP A 23 17.51 -12.08 -7.05
C ASP A 23 17.70 -10.86 -6.15
N VAL A 24 16.92 -9.83 -6.37
CA VAL A 24 17.09 -8.56 -5.67
C VAL A 24 15.92 -8.32 -4.73
N THR A 25 16.23 -7.83 -3.54
CA THR A 25 15.21 -7.33 -2.64
C THR A 25 15.00 -5.85 -2.91
N VAL A 26 13.76 -5.46 -3.17
CA VAL A 26 13.42 -4.07 -3.46
C VAL A 26 12.58 -3.52 -2.32
N VAL A 27 12.99 -2.38 -1.78
CA VAL A 27 12.24 -1.68 -0.74
C VAL A 27 11.77 -0.35 -1.30
N VAL A 28 10.48 -0.11 -1.22
CA VAL A 28 9.86 1.09 -1.79
C VAL A 28 8.95 1.73 -0.75
N VAL A 29 9.02 3.04 -0.65
CA VAL A 29 8.12 3.81 0.20
C VAL A 29 7.04 4.43 -0.70
N LEU A 30 5.80 4.09 -0.43
CA LEU A 30 4.67 4.56 -1.23
C LEU A 30 3.61 5.16 -0.33
N HIS A 31 2.97 6.20 -0.84
CA HIS A 31 1.84 6.82 -0.16
C HIS A 31 0.52 6.19 -0.56
N ASP A 32 0.48 5.56 -1.73
CA ASP A 32 -0.71 4.92 -2.24
C ASP A 32 -0.75 3.47 -1.78
N LEU A 33 -1.68 3.18 -0.89
CA LEU A 33 -1.76 1.88 -0.25
C LEU A 33 -2.14 0.77 -1.23
N GLU A 34 -2.97 1.07 -2.21
CA GLU A 34 -3.34 0.07 -3.21
C GLU A 34 -2.14 -0.29 -4.09
N GLN A 35 -1.33 0.69 -4.46
CA GLN A 35 -0.12 0.42 -5.23
C GLN A 35 0.86 -0.41 -4.43
N ALA A 36 1.04 -0.08 -3.15
CA ALA A 36 1.90 -0.85 -2.28
C ALA A 36 1.42 -2.30 -2.19
N ALA A 37 0.11 -2.48 -2.02
CA ALA A 37 -0.46 -3.82 -1.90
C ALA A 37 -0.31 -4.64 -3.18
N ARG A 38 -0.39 -3.98 -4.34
CA ARG A 38 -0.25 -4.68 -5.62
C ARG A 38 1.18 -5.11 -5.90
N LEU A 39 2.14 -4.30 -5.47
CA LEU A 39 3.55 -4.53 -5.78
C LEU A 39 4.25 -5.42 -4.76
N ALA A 40 3.92 -5.27 -3.52
CA ALA A 40 4.74 -5.80 -2.45
C ALA A 40 4.39 -7.23 -2.10
N ASP A 41 5.41 -8.00 -1.78
CA ASP A 41 5.21 -9.31 -1.16
C ASP A 41 4.93 -9.14 0.33
N ARG A 42 5.49 -8.11 0.92
CA ARG A 42 5.26 -7.77 2.32
C ARG A 42 5.13 -6.26 2.45
N VAL A 43 4.26 -5.86 3.34
CA VAL A 43 3.99 -4.44 3.62
C VAL A 43 4.29 -4.17 5.08
N VAL A 44 4.91 -3.03 5.33
CA VAL A 44 5.14 -2.54 6.69
C VAL A 44 4.46 -1.18 6.81
N ALA A 45 3.55 -1.08 7.75
CA ALA A 45 2.84 0.18 8.01
C ALA A 45 3.43 0.86 9.24
N LEU A 46 3.79 2.11 9.07
CA LEU A 46 4.44 2.89 10.12
C LEU A 46 3.58 4.07 10.54
N LYS A 47 3.59 4.37 11.81
CA LYS A 47 2.98 5.58 12.34
C LYS A 47 3.77 6.05 13.55
N ASP A 48 4.13 7.33 13.54
CA ASP A 48 4.88 7.95 14.64
C ASP A 48 6.17 7.19 14.96
N GLY A 49 6.85 6.72 13.91
CA GLY A 49 8.11 6.02 14.05
C GLY A 49 8.00 4.58 14.53
N GLU A 50 6.78 4.07 14.66
CA GLU A 50 6.55 2.70 15.13
C GLU A 50 5.89 1.85 14.07
N ILE A 51 6.24 0.58 14.05
CA ILE A 51 5.60 -0.39 13.18
C ILE A 51 4.25 -0.74 13.77
N ARG A 52 3.18 -0.48 13.01
CA ARG A 52 1.83 -0.80 13.44
C ARG A 52 1.34 -2.14 12.91
N ALA A 53 1.84 -2.53 11.73
CA ALA A 53 1.50 -3.82 11.16
C ALA A 53 2.55 -4.19 10.14
N ARG A 54 2.73 -5.49 9.93
CA ARG A 54 3.62 -5.99 8.88
C ARG A 54 3.16 -7.37 8.47
N GLY A 55 3.40 -7.71 7.22
CA GLY A 55 3.01 -9.00 6.68
C GLY A 55 2.61 -8.91 5.24
N PRO A 56 1.97 -9.97 4.72
CA PRO A 56 1.42 -9.92 3.36
C PRO A 56 0.37 -8.82 3.24
N PRO A 57 0.21 -8.26 2.03
CA PRO A 57 -0.74 -7.17 1.85
C PRO A 57 -2.15 -7.45 2.35
N GLU A 58 -2.66 -8.65 2.11
CA GLU A 58 -4.03 -8.99 2.50
C GLU A 58 -4.22 -9.04 4.01
N GLU A 59 -3.14 -9.18 4.77
CA GLU A 59 -3.22 -9.16 6.23
C GLU A 59 -3.00 -7.78 6.79
N VAL A 60 -2.28 -6.93 6.07
CA VAL A 60 -1.94 -5.59 6.56
C VAL A 60 -2.98 -4.56 6.16
N VAL A 61 -3.47 -4.64 4.92
CA VAL A 61 -4.42 -3.66 4.40
C VAL A 61 -5.82 -4.03 4.85
N THR A 62 -6.22 -3.50 5.99
CA THR A 62 -7.52 -3.79 6.59
C THR A 62 -8.20 -2.47 6.92
N GLU A 63 -9.51 -2.54 7.11
CA GLU A 63 -10.28 -1.36 7.49
C GLU A 63 -9.83 -0.82 8.84
N GLU A 64 -9.49 -1.72 9.76
CA GLU A 64 -8.99 -1.34 11.07
C GLU A 64 -7.66 -0.60 10.98
N LEU A 65 -6.74 -1.07 10.15
CA LEU A 65 -5.46 -0.40 9.95
C LEU A 65 -5.65 0.99 9.36
N LEU A 66 -6.53 1.10 8.37
CA LEU A 66 -6.79 2.39 7.74
C LEU A 66 -7.37 3.39 8.73
N ALA A 67 -8.24 2.92 9.61
CA ALA A 67 -8.80 3.79 10.63
C ALA A 67 -7.73 4.23 11.63
N GLU A 68 -6.87 3.31 12.05
CA GLU A 68 -5.89 3.59 13.10
C GLU A 68 -4.72 4.41 12.58
N VAL A 69 -4.16 4.02 11.45
CA VAL A 69 -2.91 4.60 10.95
C VAL A 69 -3.18 5.82 10.08
N PHE A 70 -4.13 5.71 9.18
CA PHE A 70 -4.41 6.77 8.21
C PHE A 70 -5.58 7.64 8.60
N ARG A 71 -6.32 7.23 9.63
CA ARG A 71 -7.47 7.96 10.16
C ARG A 71 -8.53 8.18 9.07
N VAL A 72 -8.80 7.11 8.36
CA VAL A 72 -9.76 7.09 7.26
C VAL A 72 -10.70 5.91 7.45
N ASP A 73 -11.99 6.16 7.32
CA ASP A 73 -12.97 5.09 7.21
C ASP A 73 -13.01 4.69 5.74
N ALA A 74 -12.84 3.41 5.47
CA ALA A 74 -12.76 2.91 4.10
C ALA A 74 -13.31 1.50 4.03
N GLU A 75 -13.71 1.11 2.83
CA GLU A 75 -14.03 -0.28 2.54
C GLU A 75 -12.82 -0.93 1.88
N VAL A 76 -12.52 -2.15 2.31
CA VAL A 76 -11.44 -2.93 1.73
C VAL A 76 -12.04 -4.21 1.17
N VAL A 77 -11.80 -4.43 -0.11
CA VAL A 77 -12.32 -5.60 -0.83
C VAL A 77 -11.15 -6.36 -1.43
N ALA A 78 -11.10 -7.65 -1.17
CA ALA A 78 -10.06 -8.51 -1.75
C ALA A 78 -10.35 -8.74 -3.23
N THR A 79 -9.31 -8.57 -4.05
CA THR A 79 -9.41 -8.83 -5.49
C THR A 79 -8.21 -9.65 -5.93
N ASP A 80 -8.26 -10.13 -7.18
CA ASP A 80 -7.15 -10.90 -7.77
C ASP A 80 -5.85 -10.11 -7.80
N ARG A 81 -5.94 -8.78 -7.76
CA ARG A 81 -4.77 -7.90 -7.84
C ARG A 81 -4.42 -7.29 -6.49
N GLY A 82 -4.93 -7.86 -5.42
CA GLY A 82 -4.69 -7.39 -4.08
C GLY A 82 -5.89 -6.63 -3.52
N PRO A 83 -5.76 -6.11 -2.32
CA PRO A 83 -6.88 -5.39 -1.70
C PRO A 83 -7.18 -4.08 -2.43
N ARG A 84 -8.45 -3.81 -2.61
CA ARG A 84 -8.94 -2.54 -3.11
C ARG A 84 -9.45 -1.71 -1.96
N VAL A 85 -9.06 -0.46 -1.92
CA VAL A 85 -9.42 0.46 -0.85
C VAL A 85 -10.31 1.55 -1.41
N THR A 86 -11.51 1.67 -0.85
CA THR A 86 -12.44 2.73 -1.22
C THR A 86 -12.63 3.64 -0.01
N PRO A 87 -11.98 4.81 -0.01
CA PRO A 87 -12.13 5.74 1.11
C PRO A 87 -13.57 6.25 1.19
N ILE A 88 -14.10 6.33 2.40
CA ILE A 88 -15.44 6.83 2.63
C ILE A 88 -15.37 8.23 3.23
N ARG A 89 -14.57 8.41 4.27
CA ARG A 89 -14.42 9.71 4.89
C ARG A 89 -13.21 9.72 5.83
N ALA A 90 -12.74 10.92 6.12
CA ALA A 90 -11.69 11.10 7.10
C ALA A 90 -12.29 10.96 8.51
N ARG A 91 -11.51 10.37 9.42
CA ARG A 91 -11.91 10.29 10.82
C ARG A 91 -11.39 11.52 11.54
N HIS A 92 -12.26 12.09 12.37
CA HIS A 92 -11.90 13.24 13.17
C HIS A 92 -11.86 12.82 14.63
N GLU A 93 -10.73 13.07 15.26
CA GLU A 93 -10.59 12.78 16.68
C GLU A 93 -10.84 14.03 17.48
N GLU A 94 -11.35 13.84 18.66
CA GLU A 94 -11.63 14.93 19.58
C GLU A 94 -10.52 15.17 20.55
#